data_73873292c2508504e8d72c93a5369efa
#
_entry.id   73873292c2508504e8d72c93a5369efa
#
_cell.length_a   1.000
_cell.length_b   1.000
_cell.length_c   1.000
_cell.angle_alpha   90.00
_cell.angle_beta   90.00
_cell.angle_gamma   90.00
#
_symmetry.space_group_name_H-M   'P 1'
#
loop_
_entity.id
_entity.type
_entity.pdbx_description
1 polymer ?
#
loop_
_entity_poly.entity_id
_entity_poly.type
_entity_poly.pdbx_seq_one_letter_code
_entity_poly.pdbx_strand_id
1 'polypeptide(L)'
;MKARRFVPAVAFALYGVMALACAPEPSASAQAPSPPANPDLVVAEVGGRTVTLKELDARWEEFDAAERARVTQMLYQNRRNVLDQMVGDLLIETAAKAAGQTVEAFVAADAAKRMKPVTDAEVAQFYEQNKERAQGRTLDELRQQIQDFLAAQRKQQTRAQLVEELKTKNASAVKVLLEPPRYTLALAEHDPIRGDKSAPITVVEYSDYQ
;
A
#
# COMPACT_ATOMS: atom_id res chain seq x y z
N MET A 1 0.58 60.33 -72.17
CA MET A 1 1.49 59.16 -72.07
C MET A 1 1.49 58.69 -70.61
N LYS A 2 0.78 57.60 -70.31
CA LYS A 2 0.59 57.11 -68.94
C LYS A 2 1.51 55.93 -68.72
N ALA A 3 2.48 56.04 -67.81
CA ALA A 3 3.33 54.95 -67.36
C ALA A 3 2.62 54.09 -66.27
N ARG A 4 2.40 52.81 -66.55
CA ARG A 4 1.88 51.84 -65.60
C ARG A 4 3.04 51.27 -64.79
N ARG A 5 3.00 51.46 -63.46
CA ARG A 5 3.92 50.83 -62.52
C ARG A 5 3.46 49.42 -62.21
N PHE A 6 4.29 48.44 -62.49
CA PHE A 6 4.13 47.06 -62.07
C PHE A 6 4.59 46.92 -60.63
N VAL A 7 3.73 46.35 -59.77
CA VAL A 7 4.11 46.00 -58.39
C VAL A 7 4.25 44.50 -58.38
N PRO A 8 5.37 43.91 -57.92
CA PRO A 8 5.46 42.47 -57.76
C PRO A 8 4.84 42.06 -56.40
N ALA A 9 3.93 41.05 -56.49
CA ALA A 9 3.35 40.40 -55.33
C ALA A 9 4.41 39.55 -54.59
N VAL A 10 4.69 39.89 -53.35
CA VAL A 10 5.50 39.07 -52.45
C VAL A 10 4.59 38.01 -51.85
N ALA A 11 4.84 36.76 -52.22
CA ALA A 11 4.18 35.60 -51.63
C ALA A 11 4.77 35.36 -50.25
N PHE A 12 3.99 35.57 -49.16
CA PHE A 12 4.31 35.15 -47.81
C PHE A 12 3.95 33.67 -47.70
N ALA A 13 4.99 32.82 -47.59
CA ALA A 13 4.83 31.42 -47.21
C ALA A 13 4.58 31.35 -45.68
N LEU A 14 3.34 31.02 -45.29
CA LEU A 14 3.01 30.70 -43.90
C LEU A 14 3.58 29.31 -43.57
N TYR A 15 4.66 29.29 -42.83
CA TYR A 15 5.09 28.09 -42.11
C TYR A 15 4.12 27.85 -40.95
N GLY A 16 3.22 26.86 -41.13
CA GLY A 16 2.38 26.37 -40.07
C GLY A 16 3.23 25.63 -39.03
N VAL A 17 3.43 26.24 -37.86
CA VAL A 17 3.92 25.56 -36.67
C VAL A 17 2.82 24.65 -36.17
N MET A 18 2.97 23.35 -36.42
CA MET A 18 2.13 22.31 -35.88
C MET A 18 2.47 22.14 -34.41
N ALA A 19 1.77 22.87 -33.53
CA ALA A 19 1.83 22.65 -32.09
C ALA A 19 1.21 21.26 -31.81
N LEU A 20 2.08 20.27 -31.50
CA LEU A 20 1.65 19.03 -30.87
C LEU A 20 1.06 19.42 -29.50
N ALA A 21 -0.26 19.50 -29.42
CA ALA A 21 -0.95 19.55 -28.16
C ALA A 21 -0.77 18.19 -27.48
N CYS A 22 0.12 18.10 -26.50
CA CYS A 22 0.10 17.03 -25.51
C CYS A 22 -1.26 17.11 -24.80
N ALA A 23 -2.19 16.28 -25.20
CA ALA A 23 -3.40 16.04 -24.42
C ALA A 23 -2.94 15.39 -23.09
N PRO A 24 -3.36 15.90 -21.92
CA PRO A 24 -3.12 15.19 -20.69
C PRO A 24 -3.82 13.83 -20.77
N GLU A 25 -3.07 12.76 -20.56
CA GLU A 25 -3.65 11.43 -20.42
C GLU A 25 -4.72 11.50 -19.31
N PRO A 26 -5.90 10.88 -19.50
CA PRO A 26 -6.90 10.83 -18.46
C PRO A 26 -6.27 10.10 -17.27
N SER A 27 -6.02 10.85 -16.19
CA SER A 27 -5.64 10.30 -14.90
C SER A 27 -6.59 9.16 -14.60
N ALA A 28 -6.06 7.97 -14.39
CA ALA A 28 -6.85 6.82 -13.94
C ALA A 28 -7.67 7.30 -12.73
N SER A 29 -8.96 7.51 -12.94
CA SER A 29 -9.87 7.86 -11.87
C SER A 29 -9.75 6.77 -10.83
N ALA A 30 -9.25 7.12 -9.64
CA ALA A 30 -9.31 6.25 -8.49
C ALA A 30 -10.76 5.78 -8.38
N GLN A 31 -11.00 4.51 -8.66
CA GLN A 31 -12.31 3.92 -8.48
C GLN A 31 -12.71 4.16 -7.04
N ALA A 32 -13.82 4.85 -6.83
CA ALA A 32 -14.42 5.00 -5.53
C ALA A 32 -14.51 3.61 -4.87
N PRO A 33 -14.25 3.49 -3.56
CA PRO A 33 -14.35 2.22 -2.87
C PRO A 33 -15.72 1.63 -3.18
N SER A 34 -15.71 0.40 -3.70
CA SER A 34 -16.97 -0.30 -3.98
C SER A 34 -17.79 -0.31 -2.69
N PRO A 35 -19.08 0.05 -2.74
CA PRO A 35 -19.94 -0.06 -1.56
C PRO A 35 -19.87 -1.48 -1.02
N PRO A 36 -20.11 -1.69 0.29
CA PRO A 36 -20.13 -3.03 0.86
C PRO A 36 -21.07 -3.89 0.01
N ALA A 37 -20.55 -5.02 -0.47
CA ALA A 37 -21.27 -5.87 -1.40
C ALA A 37 -22.62 -6.26 -0.77
N ASN A 38 -23.73 -5.87 -1.44
CA ASN A 38 -25.06 -6.27 -0.99
C ASN A 38 -25.18 -7.79 -1.16
N PRO A 39 -25.40 -8.57 -0.08
CA PRO A 39 -25.48 -10.03 -0.16
C PRO A 39 -26.64 -10.51 -1.05
N ASP A 40 -27.69 -9.71 -1.18
CA ASP A 40 -28.87 -10.03 -2.00
C ASP A 40 -28.73 -9.54 -3.47
N LEU A 41 -27.54 -9.02 -3.84
CA LEU A 41 -27.25 -8.63 -5.21
C LEU A 41 -27.38 -9.84 -6.13
N VAL A 42 -28.26 -9.75 -7.13
CA VAL A 42 -28.39 -10.78 -8.17
C VAL A 42 -27.15 -10.70 -9.08
N VAL A 43 -26.40 -11.79 -9.15
CA VAL A 43 -25.14 -11.88 -9.94
C VAL A 43 -25.33 -12.71 -11.23
N ALA A 44 -26.40 -13.52 -11.32
CA ALA A 44 -26.76 -14.24 -12.54
C ALA A 44 -28.27 -14.56 -12.57
N GLU A 45 -28.78 -14.71 -13.81
CA GLU A 45 -30.13 -15.21 -14.09
C GLU A 45 -30.06 -16.29 -15.16
N VAL A 46 -30.64 -17.45 -14.87
CA VAL A 46 -30.67 -18.57 -15.81
C VAL A 46 -32.06 -19.23 -15.77
N GLY A 47 -32.79 -19.20 -16.88
CA GLY A 47 -34.10 -19.87 -17.00
C GLY A 47 -35.14 -19.42 -15.96
N GLY A 48 -35.12 -18.13 -15.56
CA GLY A 48 -36.02 -17.57 -14.55
C GLY A 48 -35.57 -17.80 -13.09
N ARG A 49 -34.45 -18.49 -12.87
CA ARG A 49 -33.80 -18.61 -11.57
C ARG A 49 -32.72 -17.56 -11.43
N THR A 50 -32.73 -16.85 -10.32
CA THR A 50 -31.69 -15.90 -9.93
C THR A 50 -30.65 -16.56 -9.03
N VAL A 51 -29.39 -16.14 -9.16
CA VAL A 51 -28.29 -16.45 -8.24
C VAL A 51 -27.87 -15.16 -7.56
N THR A 52 -27.86 -15.16 -6.24
CA THR A 52 -27.42 -14.02 -5.44
C THR A 52 -25.92 -14.09 -5.10
N LEU A 53 -25.33 -12.96 -4.72
CA LEU A 53 -23.94 -12.91 -4.25
C LEU A 53 -23.74 -13.81 -3.02
N LYS A 54 -24.73 -13.86 -2.12
CA LYS A 54 -24.72 -14.74 -0.95
C LYS A 54 -24.64 -16.23 -1.33
N GLU A 55 -25.44 -16.65 -2.33
CA GLU A 55 -25.39 -18.03 -2.82
C GLU A 55 -24.06 -18.35 -3.50
N LEU A 56 -23.52 -17.41 -4.26
CA LEU A 56 -22.19 -17.55 -4.88
C LEU A 56 -21.09 -17.70 -3.83
N ASP A 57 -21.11 -16.85 -2.80
CA ASP A 57 -20.12 -16.87 -1.72
C ASP A 57 -20.21 -18.16 -0.89
N ALA A 58 -21.42 -18.65 -0.60
CA ALA A 58 -21.62 -19.92 0.08
C ALA A 58 -21.09 -21.09 -0.76
N ARG A 59 -21.32 -21.06 -2.08
CA ARG A 59 -20.82 -22.10 -2.99
C ARG A 59 -19.29 -22.07 -3.10
N TRP A 60 -18.68 -20.88 -3.11
CA TRP A 60 -17.23 -20.75 -3.10
C TRP A 60 -16.63 -21.32 -1.81
N GLU A 61 -17.26 -21.08 -0.66
CA GLU A 61 -16.82 -21.63 0.62
C GLU A 61 -16.86 -23.16 0.66
N GLU A 62 -17.89 -23.78 0.05
CA GLU A 62 -17.96 -25.23 -0.10
C GLU A 62 -16.90 -25.80 -1.06
N PHE A 63 -16.60 -25.06 -2.13
CA PHE A 63 -15.72 -25.55 -3.21
C PHE A 63 -14.25 -25.39 -2.88
N ASP A 64 -13.88 -24.28 -2.24
CA ASP A 64 -12.49 -23.94 -1.91
C ASP A 64 -12.40 -23.07 -0.65
N ALA A 65 -12.70 -23.71 0.47
CA ALA A 65 -12.64 -23.06 1.79
C ALA A 65 -11.25 -22.51 2.11
N ALA A 66 -10.19 -23.21 1.65
CA ALA A 66 -8.81 -22.81 1.91
C ALA A 66 -8.46 -21.51 1.19
N GLU A 67 -8.79 -21.39 -0.10
CA GLU A 67 -8.53 -20.17 -0.86
C GLU A 67 -9.36 -18.99 -0.33
N ARG A 68 -10.63 -19.23 -0.01
CA ARG A 68 -11.47 -18.20 0.62
C ARG A 68 -10.88 -17.70 1.93
N ALA A 69 -10.41 -18.60 2.79
CA ALA A 69 -9.75 -18.25 4.05
C ALA A 69 -8.48 -17.43 3.78
N ARG A 70 -7.66 -17.83 2.80
CA ARG A 70 -6.43 -17.12 2.40
C ARG A 70 -6.71 -15.69 1.94
N VAL A 71 -7.72 -15.51 1.07
CA VAL A 71 -8.11 -14.18 0.55
C VAL A 71 -8.64 -13.30 1.69
N THR A 72 -9.46 -13.86 2.56
CA THR A 72 -10.02 -13.14 3.71
C THR A 72 -8.93 -12.72 4.69
N GLN A 73 -7.98 -13.61 4.97
CA GLN A 73 -6.82 -13.31 5.81
C GLN A 73 -5.93 -12.21 5.20
N MET A 74 -5.68 -12.27 3.91
CA MET A 74 -4.91 -11.24 3.19
C MET A 74 -5.61 -9.88 3.26
N LEU A 75 -6.92 -9.84 3.06
CA LEU A 75 -7.71 -8.61 3.18
C LEU A 75 -7.63 -8.03 4.60
N TYR A 76 -7.74 -8.88 5.62
CA TYR A 76 -7.57 -8.47 7.01
C TYR A 76 -6.17 -7.88 7.26
N GLN A 77 -5.11 -8.54 6.83
CA GLN A 77 -3.74 -8.06 7.01
C GLN A 77 -3.52 -6.71 6.32
N ASN A 78 -4.02 -6.54 5.10
CA ASN A 78 -3.93 -5.27 4.39
C ASN A 78 -4.67 -4.15 5.14
N ARG A 79 -5.88 -4.42 5.62
CA ARG A 79 -6.64 -3.46 6.45
C ARG A 79 -5.91 -3.14 7.75
N ARG A 80 -5.33 -4.14 8.40
CA ARG A 80 -4.57 -3.97 9.63
C ARG A 80 -3.35 -3.10 9.42
N ASN A 81 -2.59 -3.31 8.35
CA ASN A 81 -1.42 -2.50 8.01
C ASN A 81 -1.79 -1.02 7.78
N VAL A 82 -2.86 -0.77 7.03
CA VAL A 82 -3.36 0.60 6.82
C VAL A 82 -3.83 1.23 8.13
N LEU A 83 -4.56 0.48 8.97
CA LEU A 83 -5.02 0.95 10.27
C LEU A 83 -3.85 1.31 11.18
N ASP A 84 -2.80 0.49 11.22
CA ASP A 84 -1.61 0.76 12.03
C ASP A 84 -0.88 2.03 11.56
N GLN A 85 -0.86 2.31 10.25
CA GLN A 85 -0.35 3.58 9.71
C GLN A 85 -1.22 4.76 10.15
N MET A 86 -2.55 4.64 10.00
CA MET A 86 -3.49 5.69 10.41
C MET A 86 -3.39 6.01 11.91
N VAL A 87 -3.27 4.98 12.76
CA VAL A 87 -3.04 5.16 14.20
C VAL A 87 -1.74 5.90 14.47
N GLY A 88 -0.67 5.54 13.75
CA GLY A 88 0.63 6.24 13.84
C GLY A 88 0.52 7.71 13.46
N ASP A 89 -0.18 8.02 12.36
CA ASP A 89 -0.38 9.38 11.89
C ASP A 89 -1.19 10.22 12.90
N LEU A 90 -2.27 9.67 13.45
CA LEU A 90 -3.09 10.32 14.49
C LEU A 90 -2.30 10.58 15.78
N LEU A 91 -1.42 9.67 16.17
CA LEU A 91 -0.56 9.85 17.33
C LEU A 91 0.46 10.98 17.12
N ILE A 92 1.07 11.04 15.92
CA ILE A 92 1.98 12.13 15.57
C ILE A 92 1.22 13.47 15.54
N GLU A 93 0.04 13.51 14.92
CA GLU A 93 -0.80 14.71 14.86
C GLU A 93 -1.15 15.21 16.27
N THR A 94 -1.57 14.30 17.14
CA THR A 94 -1.91 14.62 18.53
C THR A 94 -0.71 15.16 19.29
N ALA A 95 0.46 14.53 19.14
CA ALA A 95 1.69 14.97 19.79
C ALA A 95 2.18 16.34 19.25
N ALA A 96 2.10 16.55 17.93
CA ALA A 96 2.43 17.84 17.32
C ALA A 96 1.52 18.98 17.82
N LYS A 97 0.21 18.75 17.89
CA LYS A 97 -0.76 19.70 18.45
C LYS A 97 -0.45 20.02 19.91
N ALA A 98 -0.16 19.01 20.71
CA ALA A 98 0.22 19.20 22.12
C ALA A 98 1.52 20.02 22.28
N ALA A 99 2.45 19.91 21.31
CA ALA A 99 3.68 20.70 21.26
C ALA A 99 3.51 22.09 20.62
N GLY A 100 2.31 22.46 20.14
CA GLY A 100 2.06 23.71 19.43
C GLY A 100 2.76 23.80 18.07
N GLN A 101 3.01 22.66 17.40
CA GLN A 101 3.75 22.56 16.16
C GLN A 101 2.89 21.98 15.04
N THR A 102 3.31 22.20 13.78
CA THR A 102 2.78 21.43 12.65
C THR A 102 3.36 20.01 12.70
N VAL A 103 2.68 19.06 12.06
CA VAL A 103 3.15 17.66 11.94
C VAL A 103 4.55 17.59 11.33
N GLU A 104 4.77 18.36 10.26
CA GLU A 104 6.04 18.41 9.56
C GLU A 104 7.17 18.92 10.46
N ALA A 105 6.93 20.02 11.19
CA ALA A 105 7.91 20.61 12.11
C ALA A 105 8.23 19.65 13.26
N PHE A 106 7.22 18.98 13.82
CA PHE A 106 7.38 18.01 14.90
C PHE A 106 8.23 16.81 14.46
N VAL A 107 7.90 16.20 13.31
CA VAL A 107 8.65 15.06 12.75
C VAL A 107 10.07 15.47 12.36
N ALA A 108 10.25 16.67 11.77
CA ALA A 108 11.58 17.18 11.41
C ALA A 108 12.45 17.42 12.64
N ALA A 109 11.90 17.99 13.70
CA ALA A 109 12.61 18.23 14.96
C ALA A 109 13.04 16.92 15.63
N ASP A 110 12.20 15.88 15.60
CA ASP A 110 12.54 14.56 16.11
C ASP A 110 13.63 13.89 15.24
N ALA A 111 13.47 13.96 13.92
CA ALA A 111 14.45 13.43 12.97
C ALA A 111 15.83 14.10 13.15
N ALA A 112 15.87 15.41 13.34
CA ALA A 112 17.13 16.15 13.56
C ALA A 112 17.88 15.69 14.83
N LYS A 113 17.17 15.21 15.84
CA LYS A 113 17.80 14.69 17.07
C LYS A 113 18.39 13.29 16.89
N ARG A 114 17.82 12.47 16.01
CA ARG A 114 18.12 11.04 15.91
C ARG A 114 18.89 10.65 14.66
N MET A 115 18.63 11.34 13.54
CA MET A 115 19.23 11.00 12.26
C MET A 115 20.69 11.43 12.20
N LYS A 116 21.54 10.46 11.90
CA LYS A 116 22.93 10.73 11.49
C LYS A 116 22.96 10.86 9.95
N PRO A 117 23.82 11.71 9.38
CA PRO A 117 24.01 11.76 7.95
C PRO A 117 24.50 10.41 7.40
N VAL A 118 24.15 10.09 6.17
CA VAL A 118 24.68 8.93 5.47
C VAL A 118 26.14 9.19 5.15
N THR A 119 27.02 8.26 5.50
CA THR A 119 28.46 8.36 5.24
C THR A 119 28.85 7.72 3.92
N ASP A 120 29.98 8.15 3.34
CA ASP A 120 30.52 7.52 2.13
C ASP A 120 30.87 6.05 2.33
N ALA A 121 31.27 5.66 3.53
CA ALA A 121 31.53 4.26 3.87
C ALA A 121 30.25 3.40 3.79
N GLU A 122 29.11 3.92 4.26
CA GLU A 122 27.82 3.22 4.16
C GLU A 122 27.37 3.11 2.69
N VAL A 123 27.60 4.14 1.90
CA VAL A 123 27.31 4.14 0.44
C VAL A 123 28.15 3.08 -0.27
N ALA A 124 29.45 3.03 0.01
CA ALA A 124 30.36 2.04 -0.58
C ALA A 124 29.98 0.61 -0.13
N GLN A 125 29.67 0.41 1.14
CA GLN A 125 29.24 -0.88 1.67
C GLN A 125 27.93 -1.34 1.02
N PHE A 126 26.95 -0.46 0.87
CA PHE A 126 25.69 -0.77 0.19
C PHE A 126 25.90 -1.17 -1.27
N TYR A 127 26.77 -0.45 -1.97
CA TYR A 127 27.12 -0.77 -3.36
C TYR A 127 27.75 -2.18 -3.46
N GLU A 128 28.75 -2.50 -2.64
CA GLU A 128 29.40 -3.83 -2.68
C GLU A 128 28.41 -4.96 -2.36
N GLN A 129 27.49 -4.78 -1.41
CA GLN A 129 26.46 -5.76 -1.06
C GLN A 129 25.42 -5.96 -2.17
N ASN A 130 25.26 -4.99 -3.08
CA ASN A 130 24.27 -5.02 -4.16
C ASN A 130 24.90 -4.94 -5.55
N LYS A 131 26.17 -5.26 -5.68
CA LYS A 131 26.97 -5.12 -6.93
C LYS A 131 26.34 -5.84 -8.12
N GLU A 132 25.78 -7.03 -7.90
CA GLU A 132 25.08 -7.80 -8.93
C GLU A 132 23.85 -7.04 -9.50
N ARG A 133 23.19 -6.24 -8.67
CA ARG A 133 22.04 -5.42 -9.08
C ARG A 133 22.44 -4.10 -9.76
N ALA A 134 23.71 -3.74 -9.67
CA ALA A 134 24.23 -2.51 -10.27
C ALA A 134 24.29 -2.58 -11.82
N GLN A 135 24.12 -3.76 -12.42
CA GLN A 135 24.09 -3.94 -13.88
C GLN A 135 25.32 -3.34 -14.57
N GLY A 136 26.50 -3.46 -13.97
CA GLY A 136 27.76 -2.94 -14.51
C GLY A 136 28.00 -1.45 -14.26
N ARG A 137 27.06 -0.71 -13.64
CA ARG A 137 27.30 0.70 -13.27
C ARG A 137 28.27 0.80 -12.10
N THR A 138 29.11 1.82 -12.14
CA THR A 138 30.13 2.07 -11.12
C THR A 138 29.54 2.69 -9.84
N LEU A 139 30.29 2.63 -8.74
CA LEU A 139 29.93 3.31 -7.50
C LEU A 139 29.73 4.82 -7.70
N ASP A 140 30.58 5.45 -8.51
CA ASP A 140 30.48 6.91 -8.72
C ASP A 140 29.21 7.31 -9.46
N GLU A 141 28.76 6.48 -10.42
CA GLU A 141 27.50 6.70 -11.14
C GLU A 141 26.25 6.48 -10.25
N LEU A 142 26.37 5.66 -9.22
CA LEU A 142 25.25 5.31 -8.33
C LEU A 142 25.30 6.03 -6.98
N ARG A 143 26.40 6.71 -6.67
CA ARG A 143 26.66 7.32 -5.36
C ARG A 143 25.48 8.15 -4.85
N GLN A 144 25.04 9.12 -5.63
CA GLN A 144 23.93 10.00 -5.22
C GLN A 144 22.63 9.22 -5.02
N GLN A 145 22.31 8.29 -5.93
CA GLN A 145 21.11 7.48 -5.83
C GLN A 145 21.12 6.59 -4.58
N ILE A 146 22.25 5.99 -4.25
CA ILE A 146 22.40 5.17 -3.04
C ILE A 146 22.30 6.05 -1.80
N GLN A 147 22.93 7.21 -1.80
CA GLN A 147 22.86 8.16 -0.68
C GLN A 147 21.43 8.61 -0.40
N ASP A 148 20.69 8.98 -1.45
CA ASP A 148 19.28 9.39 -1.34
C ASP A 148 18.40 8.23 -0.83
N PHE A 149 18.62 7.02 -1.34
CA PHE A 149 17.93 5.82 -0.89
C PHE A 149 18.18 5.54 0.60
N LEU A 150 19.44 5.54 1.04
CA LEU A 150 19.80 5.29 2.44
C LEU A 150 19.25 6.40 3.36
N ALA A 151 19.27 7.65 2.91
CA ALA A 151 18.71 8.78 3.65
C ALA A 151 17.17 8.64 3.80
N ALA A 152 16.47 8.28 2.71
CA ALA A 152 15.03 8.03 2.73
C ALA A 152 14.67 6.86 3.66
N GLN A 153 15.41 5.75 3.59
CA GLN A 153 15.24 4.60 4.47
C GLN A 153 15.44 4.99 5.94
N ARG A 154 16.49 5.74 6.25
CA ARG A 154 16.77 6.24 7.61
C ARG A 154 15.66 7.14 8.14
N LYS A 155 15.13 8.02 7.28
CA LYS A 155 13.98 8.87 7.62
C LYS A 155 12.74 8.03 7.97
N GLN A 156 12.46 6.99 7.20
CA GLN A 156 11.34 6.09 7.49
C GLN A 156 11.53 5.31 8.79
N GLN A 157 12.74 4.79 9.05
CA GLN A 157 13.06 4.11 10.31
C GLN A 157 12.89 5.04 11.51
N THR A 158 13.38 6.29 11.40
CA THR A 158 13.22 7.28 12.48
C THR A 158 11.76 7.60 12.74
N ARG A 159 10.94 7.75 11.68
CA ARG A 159 9.49 7.95 11.83
C ARG A 159 8.82 6.74 12.50
N ALA A 160 9.18 5.52 12.12
CA ALA A 160 8.66 4.30 12.74
C ALA A 160 9.01 4.23 14.24
N GLN A 161 10.25 4.57 14.63
CA GLN A 161 10.65 4.66 16.02
C GLN A 161 9.84 5.70 16.82
N LEU A 162 9.62 6.88 16.24
CA LEU A 162 8.76 7.90 16.84
C LEU A 162 7.34 7.38 17.08
N VAL A 163 6.76 6.69 16.09
CA VAL A 163 5.41 6.09 16.21
C VAL A 163 5.37 5.06 17.34
N GLU A 164 6.35 4.17 17.43
CA GLU A 164 6.41 3.15 18.48
C GLU A 164 6.55 3.76 19.88
N GLU A 165 7.34 4.82 20.03
CA GLU A 165 7.42 5.56 21.29
C GLU A 165 6.08 6.23 21.65
N LEU A 166 5.41 6.83 20.66
CA LEU A 166 4.10 7.44 20.87
C LEU A 166 3.03 6.40 21.22
N LYS A 167 3.04 5.22 20.57
CA LYS A 167 2.17 4.09 20.93
C LYS A 167 2.40 3.65 22.37
N THR A 168 3.65 3.49 22.77
CA THR A 168 4.01 3.09 24.12
C THR A 168 3.53 4.12 25.16
N LYS A 169 3.76 5.40 24.91
CA LYS A 169 3.33 6.51 25.79
C LYS A 169 1.81 6.61 25.92
N ASN A 170 1.07 6.24 24.88
CA ASN A 170 -0.39 6.36 24.81
C ASN A 170 -1.09 4.99 24.82
N ALA A 171 -0.45 3.94 25.31
CA ALA A 171 -0.97 2.56 25.22
C ALA A 171 -2.38 2.40 25.80
N SER A 172 -2.72 3.14 26.87
CA SER A 172 -4.05 3.11 27.48
C SER A 172 -5.14 3.82 26.65
N ALA A 173 -4.75 4.74 25.77
CA ALA A 173 -5.65 5.52 24.92
C ALA A 173 -5.87 4.89 23.54
N VAL A 174 -4.96 4.01 23.08
CA VAL A 174 -5.05 3.35 21.78
C VAL A 174 -5.80 2.04 21.90
N LYS A 175 -6.97 1.94 21.28
CA LYS A 175 -7.75 0.71 21.20
C LYS A 175 -7.98 0.35 19.74
N VAL A 176 -7.46 -0.77 19.32
CA VAL A 176 -7.69 -1.32 17.98
C VAL A 176 -8.84 -2.31 18.07
N LEU A 177 -9.93 -2.02 17.35
CA LEU A 177 -11.17 -2.78 17.38
C LEU A 177 -11.39 -3.62 16.09
N LEU A 178 -10.40 -3.66 15.20
CA LEU A 178 -10.48 -4.50 14.01
C LEU A 178 -10.31 -5.96 14.40
N GLU A 179 -11.41 -6.72 14.36
CA GLU A 179 -11.38 -8.14 14.66
C GLU A 179 -10.76 -8.96 13.52
N PRO A 180 -9.95 -9.99 13.85
CA PRO A 180 -9.47 -10.93 12.85
C PRO A 180 -10.63 -11.78 12.31
N PRO A 181 -10.51 -12.29 11.07
CA PRO A 181 -11.50 -13.21 10.54
C PRO A 181 -11.56 -14.47 11.39
N ARG A 182 -12.77 -14.96 11.58
CA ARG A 182 -13.06 -16.23 12.29
C ARG A 182 -13.51 -17.25 11.27
N TYR A 183 -12.99 -18.45 11.39
CA TYR A 183 -13.35 -19.58 10.54
C TYR A 183 -13.99 -20.66 11.41
N THR A 184 -15.07 -21.26 10.91
CA THR A 184 -15.64 -22.45 11.52
C THR A 184 -14.95 -23.66 10.92
N LEU A 185 -14.25 -24.41 11.74
CA LEU A 185 -13.65 -25.68 11.32
C LEU A 185 -14.64 -26.81 11.63
N ALA A 186 -15.04 -27.56 10.62
CA ALA A 186 -15.78 -28.79 10.80
C ALA A 186 -14.75 -29.88 11.08
N LEU A 187 -14.71 -30.36 12.32
CA LEU A 187 -13.96 -31.56 12.69
C LEU A 187 -14.77 -32.80 12.32
N ALA A 188 -14.16 -33.77 11.65
CA ALA A 188 -14.79 -35.02 11.37
C ALA A 188 -14.87 -35.87 12.66
N GLU A 189 -15.90 -36.73 12.76
CA GLU A 189 -16.09 -37.57 13.96
C GLU A 189 -14.91 -38.52 14.24
N HIS A 190 -14.11 -38.77 13.20
CA HIS A 190 -12.96 -39.70 13.26
C HIS A 190 -11.63 -38.99 13.38
N ASP A 191 -11.61 -37.64 13.48
CA ASP A 191 -10.35 -36.93 13.65
C ASP A 191 -9.71 -37.29 15.00
N PRO A 192 -8.40 -37.57 15.02
CA PRO A 192 -7.71 -37.92 16.26
C PRO A 192 -7.69 -36.73 17.22
N ILE A 193 -8.27 -36.90 18.38
CA ILE A 193 -8.31 -35.89 19.44
C ILE A 193 -7.29 -36.26 20.51
N ARG A 194 -6.45 -35.31 20.89
CA ARG A 194 -5.51 -35.45 21.99
C ARG A 194 -5.79 -34.39 23.05
N GLY A 195 -6.06 -34.79 24.27
CA GLY A 195 -6.36 -33.90 25.40
C GLY A 195 -7.80 -33.97 25.88
N ASP A 196 -8.17 -33.03 26.74
CA ASP A 196 -9.51 -32.97 27.33
C ASP A 196 -10.50 -32.33 26.35
N LYS A 197 -11.63 -33.00 26.09
CA LYS A 197 -12.69 -32.49 25.21
C LYS A 197 -13.36 -31.22 25.73
N SER A 198 -13.25 -30.95 27.05
CA SER A 198 -13.77 -29.72 27.69
C SER A 198 -12.77 -28.59 27.79
N ALA A 199 -11.58 -28.73 27.19
CA ALA A 199 -10.57 -27.68 27.20
C ALA A 199 -11.11 -26.39 26.55
N PRO A 200 -10.83 -25.23 27.15
CA PRO A 200 -11.33 -23.94 26.64
C PRO A 200 -10.70 -23.51 25.31
N ILE A 201 -9.63 -24.15 24.89
CA ILE A 201 -8.90 -23.89 23.65
C ILE A 201 -8.68 -25.22 22.93
N THR A 202 -9.06 -25.26 21.67
CA THR A 202 -8.75 -26.36 20.74
C THR A 202 -7.71 -25.89 19.73
N VAL A 203 -6.63 -26.64 19.58
CA VAL A 203 -5.62 -26.44 18.55
C VAL A 203 -5.83 -27.51 17.48
N VAL A 204 -6.04 -27.08 16.24
CA VAL A 204 -6.18 -27.98 15.09
C VAL A 204 -4.88 -27.94 14.30
N GLU A 205 -4.24 -29.09 14.13
CA GLU A 205 -3.03 -29.26 13.34
C GLU A 205 -3.37 -29.99 12.04
N TYR A 206 -2.98 -29.40 10.92
CA TYR A 206 -3.05 -30.03 9.62
C TYR A 206 -1.66 -30.49 9.22
N SER A 207 -1.47 -31.78 9.03
CA SER A 207 -0.21 -32.35 8.53
C SER A 207 -0.45 -32.89 7.12
N ASP A 208 0.30 -32.38 6.17
CA ASP A 208 0.35 -32.94 4.81
C ASP A 208 1.47 -33.97 4.76
N TYR A 209 1.10 -35.22 4.68
CA TYR A 209 2.04 -36.33 4.50
C TYR A 209 2.23 -36.58 3.00
N GLN A 210 3.21 -35.91 2.39
CA GLN A 210 3.66 -36.21 1.02
C GLN A 210 4.71 -37.28 1.01
#